data_2c861c9aad0c8ad4ef0e14af97724937
#
_entry.id   2c861c9aad0c8ad4ef0e14af97724937
#
_cell.length_a   1.000
_cell.length_b   1.000
_cell.length_c   1.000
_cell.angle_alpha   90.00
_cell.angle_beta   90.00
_cell.angle_gamma   90.00
#
_symmetry.space_group_name_H-M   'P 1'
#
loop_
_entity.id
_entity.type
_entity.pdbx_description
1 polymer ?
#
loop_
_entity_poly.entity_id
_entity_poly.type
_entity_poly.pdbx_seq_one_letter_code
_entity_poly.pdbx_strand_id
1 'polypeptide(L)'
;VTILHAPTFIPEELCSSVGLAPSTPVDQCLATVKADVASDGVAAPAADVAGLQKVVAAAQEHGVDLKVVVMETSPPIDTPLRDIATEIGHANPGSTVLVLSPGWAGTYSTTYDRVLLEAGQDVAKTAPNPVAGTQAFVDQLQTPDFPWIGFTFTLLIGVAAAALLTRVLQLRARRSRNSETPAEQAK
;
A
#
# COMPACT_ATOMS: atom_id res chain seq x y z
N VAL A 1 31.15 0.10 7.48
CA VAL A 1 30.48 -1.08 6.92
C VAL A 1 29.92 -0.65 5.56
N THR A 2 30.58 -1.03 4.47
CA THR A 2 30.09 -0.79 3.11
C THR A 2 28.91 -1.75 2.90
N ILE A 3 27.70 -1.23 2.88
CA ILE A 3 26.52 -1.99 2.49
C ILE A 3 26.63 -2.18 0.97
N LEU A 4 26.95 -3.39 0.53
CA LEU A 4 26.84 -3.77 -0.87
C LEU A 4 25.34 -3.75 -1.22
N HIS A 5 24.91 -2.67 -1.89
CA HIS A 5 23.59 -2.67 -2.54
C HIS A 5 23.63 -3.72 -3.63
N ALA A 6 22.60 -4.59 -3.65
CA ALA A 6 22.38 -5.45 -4.81
C ALA A 6 22.21 -4.55 -6.06
N PRO A 7 22.77 -4.94 -7.21
CA PRO A 7 22.60 -4.13 -8.42
C PRO A 7 21.10 -4.01 -8.74
N THR A 8 20.61 -2.77 -8.78
CA THR A 8 19.25 -2.45 -9.21
C THR A 8 19.16 -2.67 -10.71
N PHE A 9 18.16 -3.38 -11.17
CA PHE A 9 17.91 -3.58 -12.59
C PHE A 9 16.94 -2.51 -13.09
N ILE A 10 17.44 -1.58 -13.90
CA ILE A 10 16.64 -0.55 -14.54
C ILE A 10 16.35 -0.95 -15.98
N PRO A 11 15.08 -1.14 -16.38
CA PRO A 11 14.71 -1.59 -17.72
C PRO A 11 14.71 -0.41 -18.71
N GLU A 12 14.91 -0.71 -20.01
CA GLU A 12 14.92 0.30 -21.08
C GLU A 12 13.56 0.98 -21.30
N GLU A 13 12.47 0.34 -20.90
CA GLU A 13 11.11 0.88 -20.91
C GLU A 13 10.98 2.17 -20.09
N LEU A 14 11.88 2.40 -19.13
CA LEU A 14 11.93 3.64 -18.36
C LEU A 14 12.09 4.89 -19.25
N CYS A 15 12.79 4.75 -20.38
CA CYS A 15 13.02 5.88 -21.29
C CYS A 15 11.72 6.49 -21.83
N SER A 16 10.65 5.69 -21.94
CA SER A 16 9.33 6.15 -22.37
C SER A 16 8.69 7.17 -21.42
N SER A 17 9.00 7.10 -20.13
CA SER A 17 8.45 8.03 -19.13
C SER A 17 8.91 9.49 -19.33
N VAL A 18 10.00 9.69 -20.05
CA VAL A 18 10.58 11.02 -20.34
C VAL A 18 10.66 11.31 -21.84
N GLY A 19 9.93 10.53 -22.65
CA GLY A 19 9.86 10.71 -24.10
C GLY A 19 11.18 10.43 -24.85
N LEU A 20 12.10 9.70 -24.25
CA LEU A 20 13.36 9.30 -24.87
C LEU A 20 13.20 7.98 -25.65
N ALA A 21 14.00 7.83 -26.73
CA ALA A 21 13.98 6.60 -27.50
C ALA A 21 14.48 5.40 -26.69
N PRO A 22 13.95 4.17 -26.92
CA PRO A 22 14.40 2.97 -26.23
C PRO A 22 15.89 2.66 -26.43
N SER A 23 16.50 3.16 -27.51
CA SER A 23 17.94 3.04 -27.78
C SER A 23 18.82 3.98 -26.94
N THR A 24 18.22 4.87 -26.13
CA THR A 24 18.96 5.76 -25.24
C THR A 24 19.57 4.94 -24.09
N PRO A 25 20.82 5.23 -23.69
CA PRO A 25 21.40 4.56 -22.53
C PRO A 25 20.52 4.72 -21.29
N VAL A 26 20.24 3.62 -20.59
CA VAL A 26 19.34 3.56 -19.44
C VAL A 26 19.75 4.53 -18.33
N ASP A 27 21.06 4.69 -18.11
CA ASP A 27 21.57 5.65 -17.12
C ASP A 27 21.18 7.10 -17.45
N GLN A 28 21.12 7.45 -18.74
CA GLN A 28 20.67 8.77 -19.18
C GLN A 28 19.16 8.93 -18.97
N CYS A 29 18.37 7.89 -19.26
CA CYS A 29 16.93 7.91 -19.00
C CYS A 29 16.66 8.07 -17.51
N LEU A 30 17.34 7.30 -16.66
CA LEU A 30 17.20 7.39 -15.20
C LEU A 30 17.62 8.78 -14.66
N ALA A 31 18.69 9.37 -15.18
CA ALA A 31 19.11 10.71 -14.82
C ALA A 31 18.05 11.77 -15.17
N THR A 32 17.44 11.65 -16.35
CA THR A 32 16.36 12.53 -16.80
C THR A 32 15.12 12.37 -15.91
N VAL A 33 14.69 11.12 -15.65
CA VAL A 33 13.57 10.82 -14.73
C VAL A 33 13.82 11.44 -13.35
N LYS A 34 15.03 11.27 -12.79
CA LYS A 34 15.38 11.87 -11.50
C LYS A 34 15.30 13.40 -11.53
N ALA A 35 15.70 14.04 -12.63
CA ALA A 35 15.62 15.49 -12.78
C ALA A 35 14.15 15.99 -12.87
N ASP A 36 13.31 15.34 -13.66
CA ASP A 36 11.89 15.67 -13.79
C ASP A 36 11.16 15.50 -12.46
N VAL A 37 11.34 14.35 -11.80
CA VAL A 37 10.75 14.07 -10.49
C VAL A 37 11.22 15.07 -9.43
N ALA A 38 12.49 15.51 -9.48
CA ALA A 38 12.99 16.51 -8.53
C ALA A 38 12.39 17.91 -8.80
N SER A 39 11.99 18.23 -10.04
CA SER A 39 11.49 19.55 -10.40
C SER A 39 10.01 19.73 -10.03
N ASP A 40 9.15 18.75 -10.36
CA ASP A 40 7.69 18.86 -10.20
C ASP A 40 7.00 17.59 -9.65
N GLY A 41 7.78 16.58 -9.29
CA GLY A 41 7.29 15.34 -8.70
C GLY A 41 6.85 14.30 -9.71
N VAL A 42 6.91 14.55 -11.02
CA VAL A 42 6.33 13.71 -12.06
C VAL A 42 7.31 13.45 -13.21
N ALA A 43 7.46 12.19 -13.61
CA ALA A 43 8.07 11.78 -14.86
C ALA A 43 7.08 10.86 -15.61
N ALA A 44 6.44 11.36 -16.65
CA ALA A 44 5.37 10.66 -17.34
C ALA A 44 5.24 11.11 -18.80
N PRO A 45 4.58 10.31 -19.67
CA PRO A 45 4.19 10.78 -20.99
C PRO A 45 3.43 12.09 -20.94
N ALA A 46 3.69 12.97 -21.89
CA ALA A 46 3.19 14.37 -21.88
C ALA A 46 1.66 14.50 -21.67
N ALA A 47 0.89 13.49 -22.11
CA ALA A 47 -0.56 13.48 -21.96
C ALA A 47 -1.01 13.37 -20.48
N ASP A 48 -0.20 12.73 -19.62
CA ASP A 48 -0.56 12.45 -18.23
C ASP A 48 0.02 13.47 -17.24
N VAL A 49 1.10 14.18 -17.61
CA VAL A 49 1.85 15.09 -16.72
C VAL A 49 0.94 16.05 -15.97
N ALA A 50 0.10 16.81 -16.69
CA ALA A 50 -0.75 17.84 -16.08
C ALA A 50 -1.79 17.26 -15.08
N GLY A 51 -2.28 16.06 -15.36
CA GLY A 51 -3.18 15.33 -14.45
C GLY A 51 -2.47 14.85 -13.20
N LEU A 52 -1.28 14.25 -13.38
CA LEU A 52 -0.47 13.73 -12.28
C LEU A 52 0.05 14.84 -11.36
N GLN A 53 0.49 15.98 -11.91
CA GLN A 53 0.91 17.13 -11.11
C GLN A 53 -0.20 17.63 -10.17
N LYS A 54 -1.46 17.61 -10.61
CA LYS A 54 -2.59 17.96 -9.75
C LYS A 54 -2.76 16.98 -8.59
N VAL A 55 -2.60 15.67 -8.85
CA VAL A 55 -2.69 14.64 -7.81
C VAL A 55 -1.52 14.77 -6.84
N VAL A 56 -0.30 15.00 -7.34
CA VAL A 56 0.89 15.21 -6.50
C VAL A 56 0.72 16.45 -5.61
N ALA A 57 0.23 17.57 -6.17
CA ALA A 57 -0.03 18.77 -5.38
C ALA A 57 -1.09 18.53 -4.29
N ALA A 58 -2.20 17.87 -4.63
CA ALA A 58 -3.24 17.52 -3.65
C ALA A 58 -2.71 16.56 -2.57
N ALA A 59 -1.88 15.57 -2.93
CA ALA A 59 -1.24 14.69 -1.97
C ALA A 59 -0.36 15.45 -0.98
N GLN A 60 0.38 16.45 -1.46
CA GLN A 60 1.23 17.28 -0.62
C GLN A 60 0.43 18.14 0.38
N GLU A 61 -0.75 18.64 0.00
CA GLU A 61 -1.67 19.34 0.91
C GLU A 61 -2.10 18.44 2.10
N HIS A 62 -2.13 17.13 1.88
CA HIS A 62 -2.41 16.11 2.89
C HIS A 62 -1.16 15.53 3.57
N GLY A 63 0.00 16.13 3.36
CA GLY A 63 1.27 15.74 4.01
C GLY A 63 1.98 14.54 3.36
N VAL A 64 1.57 14.15 2.13
CA VAL A 64 2.22 13.07 1.36
C VAL A 64 3.15 13.69 0.31
N ASP A 65 4.46 13.65 0.52
CA ASP A 65 5.44 14.02 -0.51
C ASP A 65 5.53 12.88 -1.55
N LEU A 66 4.68 12.96 -2.56
CA LEU A 66 4.54 11.92 -3.59
C LEU A 66 5.42 12.24 -4.80
N LYS A 67 6.10 11.21 -5.30
CA LYS A 67 6.83 11.21 -6.57
C LYS A 67 6.25 10.13 -7.48
N VAL A 68 5.97 10.47 -8.74
CA VAL A 68 5.30 9.56 -9.67
C VAL A 68 6.10 9.39 -10.94
N VAL A 69 6.29 8.13 -11.34
CA VAL A 69 6.85 7.77 -12.65
C VAL A 69 5.86 6.89 -13.39
N VAL A 70 5.60 7.21 -14.66
CA VAL A 70 4.71 6.43 -15.51
C VAL A 70 5.45 6.00 -16.77
N MET A 71 5.47 4.70 -17.01
CA MET A 71 6.01 4.10 -18.23
C MET A 71 4.87 3.69 -19.17
N GLU A 72 5.03 3.93 -20.48
CA GLU A 72 4.03 3.55 -21.49
C GLU A 72 3.95 2.03 -21.70
N THR A 73 5.05 1.34 -21.46
CA THR A 73 5.18 -0.11 -21.66
C THR A 73 5.69 -0.76 -20.38
N SER A 74 5.27 -2.00 -20.16
CA SER A 74 5.67 -2.76 -18.99
C SER A 74 6.87 -3.64 -19.28
N PRO A 75 7.83 -3.74 -18.33
CA PRO A 75 8.85 -4.78 -18.41
C PRO A 75 8.20 -6.18 -18.25
N PRO A 76 8.91 -7.25 -18.61
CA PRO A 76 8.37 -8.62 -18.52
C PRO A 76 7.95 -9.07 -17.12
N ILE A 77 8.48 -8.44 -16.09
CA ILE A 77 8.19 -8.69 -14.65
C ILE A 77 8.07 -7.37 -13.91
N ASP A 78 7.46 -7.38 -12.73
CA ASP A 78 7.19 -6.19 -11.90
C ASP A 78 8.38 -5.68 -11.08
N THR A 79 9.34 -6.57 -10.78
CA THR A 79 10.49 -6.25 -9.91
C THR A 79 11.24 -4.97 -10.29
N PRO A 80 11.52 -4.69 -11.59
CA PRO A 80 12.18 -3.46 -12.00
C PRO A 80 11.48 -2.17 -11.59
N LEU A 81 10.13 -2.17 -11.47
CA LEU A 81 9.40 -0.98 -11.03
C LEU A 81 9.76 -0.60 -9.59
N ARG A 82 9.99 -1.61 -8.74
CA ARG A 82 10.44 -1.38 -7.37
C ARG A 82 11.89 -0.88 -7.33
N ASP A 83 12.73 -1.39 -8.20
CA ASP A 83 14.12 -0.93 -8.31
C ASP A 83 14.17 0.55 -8.73
N ILE A 84 13.37 0.94 -9.73
CA ILE A 84 13.20 2.34 -10.13
C ILE A 84 12.69 3.18 -8.95
N ALA A 85 11.63 2.72 -8.26
CA ALA A 85 11.08 3.44 -7.11
C ALA A 85 12.13 3.64 -6.01
N THR A 86 12.96 2.64 -5.75
CA THR A 86 14.04 2.70 -4.76
C THR A 86 15.11 3.71 -5.15
N GLU A 87 15.54 3.70 -6.41
CA GLU A 87 16.53 4.64 -6.93
C GLU A 87 16.07 6.10 -6.86
N ILE A 88 14.79 6.33 -7.15
CA ILE A 88 14.19 7.68 -7.06
C ILE A 88 14.01 8.09 -5.61
N GLY A 89 13.55 7.17 -4.73
CA GLY A 89 13.38 7.43 -3.31
C GLY A 89 14.70 7.74 -2.60
N HIS A 90 15.79 7.09 -2.98
CA HIS A 90 17.12 7.42 -2.46
C HIS A 90 17.58 8.81 -2.91
N ALA A 91 17.21 9.26 -4.11
CA ALA A 91 17.51 10.60 -4.60
C ALA A 91 16.60 11.68 -3.96
N ASN A 92 15.44 11.28 -3.40
CA ASN A 92 14.45 12.18 -2.78
C ASN A 92 14.09 11.68 -1.36
N PRO A 93 14.97 11.86 -0.36
CA PRO A 93 14.76 11.35 0.98
C PRO A 93 13.47 11.88 1.62
N GLY A 94 12.69 10.95 2.22
CA GLY A 94 11.41 11.27 2.86
C GLY A 94 10.20 11.24 1.95
N SER A 95 10.40 11.16 0.63
CA SER A 95 9.30 11.03 -0.32
C SER A 95 8.75 9.60 -0.39
N THR A 96 7.50 9.50 -0.84
CA THR A 96 6.87 8.25 -1.28
C THR A 96 6.87 8.20 -2.80
N VAL A 97 7.39 7.14 -3.37
CA VAL A 97 7.52 6.97 -4.82
C VAL A 97 6.54 5.93 -5.32
N LEU A 98 5.82 6.26 -6.37
CA LEU A 98 4.96 5.35 -7.12
C LEU A 98 5.46 5.27 -8.57
N VAL A 99 5.75 4.06 -9.04
CA VAL A 99 6.09 3.78 -10.43
C VAL A 99 4.95 2.94 -11.02
N LEU A 100 4.38 3.41 -12.13
CA LEU A 100 3.29 2.74 -12.83
C LEU A 100 3.70 2.33 -14.23
N SER A 101 3.21 1.19 -14.65
CA SER A 101 3.17 0.75 -16.04
C SER A 101 1.89 -0.06 -16.29
N PRO A 102 1.51 -0.37 -17.53
CA PRO A 102 0.29 -1.14 -17.80
C PRO A 102 0.25 -2.46 -17.01
N GLY A 103 -0.67 -2.57 -16.04
CA GLY A 103 -0.87 -3.77 -15.20
C GLY A 103 0.13 -3.98 -14.07
N TRP A 104 1.15 -3.13 -13.91
CA TRP A 104 2.14 -3.22 -12.85
C TRP A 104 2.30 -1.91 -12.08
N ALA A 105 2.66 -2.04 -10.80
CA ALA A 105 3.03 -0.92 -9.96
C ALA A 105 4.20 -1.30 -9.04
N GLY A 106 5.09 -0.35 -8.79
CA GLY A 106 6.18 -0.48 -7.83
C GLY A 106 6.22 0.74 -6.91
N THR A 107 6.57 0.54 -5.64
CA THR A 107 6.62 1.63 -4.68
C THR A 107 7.86 1.57 -3.79
N TYR A 108 8.22 2.75 -3.29
CA TYR A 108 9.19 2.94 -2.23
C TYR A 108 8.72 4.04 -1.28
N SER A 109 8.88 3.83 0.01
CA SER A 109 8.71 4.85 1.04
C SER A 109 9.48 4.47 2.29
N THR A 110 9.91 5.47 3.05
CA THR A 110 10.43 5.32 4.42
C THR A 110 9.41 5.72 5.49
N THR A 111 8.26 6.24 5.07
CA THR A 111 7.20 6.77 5.94
C THR A 111 6.06 5.78 6.12
N TYR A 112 5.71 5.04 5.06
CA TYR A 112 4.59 4.12 5.05
C TYR A 112 5.04 2.66 5.11
N ASP A 113 4.28 1.84 5.83
CA ASP A 113 4.51 0.41 5.93
C ASP A 113 4.32 -0.29 4.58
N ARG A 114 5.08 -1.36 4.37
CA ARG A 114 5.05 -2.14 3.14
C ARG A 114 3.66 -2.67 2.80
N VAL A 115 2.90 -3.11 3.81
CA VAL A 115 1.54 -3.65 3.62
C VAL A 115 0.61 -2.59 3.02
N LEU A 116 0.70 -1.35 3.52
CA LEU A 116 -0.10 -0.23 3.01
C LEU A 116 0.32 0.17 1.59
N LEU A 117 1.63 0.18 1.32
CA LEU A 117 2.15 0.45 -0.02
C LEU A 117 1.69 -0.62 -1.03
N GLU A 118 1.72 -1.90 -0.67
CA GLU A 118 1.27 -2.99 -1.54
C GLU A 118 -0.24 -2.92 -1.79
N ALA A 119 -1.04 -2.62 -0.77
CA ALA A 119 -2.48 -2.37 -0.94
C ALA A 119 -2.74 -1.19 -1.90
N GLY A 120 -1.95 -0.11 -1.79
CA GLY A 120 -1.99 1.01 -2.72
C GLY A 120 -1.59 0.63 -4.15
N GLN A 121 -0.55 -0.20 -4.33
CA GLN A 121 -0.18 -0.72 -5.65
C GLN A 121 -1.32 -1.52 -6.29
N ASP A 122 -2.01 -2.35 -5.52
CA ASP A 122 -3.10 -3.20 -6.02
C ASP A 122 -4.26 -2.39 -6.59
N VAL A 123 -4.64 -1.29 -5.93
CA VAL A 123 -5.68 -0.40 -6.47
C VAL A 123 -5.17 0.44 -7.63
N ALA A 124 -3.92 0.90 -7.59
CA ALA A 124 -3.33 1.73 -8.63
C ALA A 124 -3.20 1.00 -9.97
N LYS A 125 -2.68 -0.24 -9.97
CA LYS A 125 -2.45 -1.03 -11.19
C LYS A 125 -3.73 -1.46 -11.91
N THR A 126 -4.87 -1.45 -11.22
CA THR A 126 -6.18 -1.83 -11.79
C THR A 126 -6.99 -0.64 -12.28
N ALA A 127 -6.52 0.57 -12.07
CA ALA A 127 -7.20 1.79 -12.49
C ALA A 127 -7.18 1.98 -14.02
N PRO A 128 -8.15 2.71 -14.58
CA PRO A 128 -8.29 2.85 -16.04
C PRO A 128 -7.19 3.69 -16.70
N ASN A 129 -6.48 4.51 -15.96
CA ASN A 129 -5.39 5.34 -16.43
C ASN A 129 -4.45 5.73 -15.28
N PRO A 130 -3.22 6.21 -15.58
CA PRO A 130 -2.22 6.53 -14.55
C PRO A 130 -2.67 7.60 -13.55
N VAL A 131 -3.42 8.60 -13.98
CA VAL A 131 -3.92 9.68 -13.10
C VAL A 131 -4.89 9.11 -12.07
N ALA A 132 -5.87 8.31 -12.51
CA ALA A 132 -6.82 7.64 -11.61
C ALA A 132 -6.11 6.63 -10.70
N GLY A 133 -5.10 5.93 -11.20
CA GLY A 133 -4.28 5.00 -10.41
C GLY A 133 -3.51 5.71 -9.32
N THR A 134 -2.89 6.83 -9.64
CA THR A 134 -2.17 7.65 -8.66
C THR A 134 -3.12 8.21 -7.59
N GLN A 135 -4.31 8.68 -7.99
CA GLN A 135 -5.32 9.14 -7.03
C GLN A 135 -5.77 8.00 -6.10
N ALA A 136 -6.11 6.83 -6.65
CA ALA A 136 -6.50 5.67 -5.86
C ALA A 136 -5.39 5.21 -4.89
N PHE A 137 -4.13 5.32 -5.29
CA PHE A 137 -2.98 5.07 -4.42
C PHE A 137 -2.94 6.04 -3.24
N VAL A 138 -3.09 7.35 -3.48
CA VAL A 138 -3.11 8.38 -2.42
C VAL A 138 -4.28 8.15 -1.47
N ASP A 139 -5.47 7.87 -2.00
CA ASP A 139 -6.67 7.59 -1.20
C ASP A 139 -6.45 6.37 -0.30
N GLN A 140 -5.78 5.33 -0.80
CA GLN A 140 -5.43 4.14 -0.03
C GLN A 140 -4.45 4.46 1.10
N LEU A 141 -3.43 5.29 0.86
CA LEU A 141 -2.48 5.73 1.88
C LEU A 141 -3.14 6.54 3.01
N GLN A 142 -4.22 7.24 2.70
CA GLN A 142 -4.98 8.06 3.65
C GLN A 142 -6.10 7.29 4.35
N THR A 143 -6.36 6.04 3.94
CA THR A 143 -7.39 5.21 4.56
C THR A 143 -6.98 4.87 6.00
N PRO A 144 -7.79 5.21 7.03
CA PRO A 144 -7.45 4.91 8.40
C PRO A 144 -7.30 3.41 8.63
N ASP A 145 -6.28 3.02 9.37
CA ASP A 145 -6.12 1.64 9.79
C ASP A 145 -7.33 1.14 10.57
N PHE A 146 -7.83 -0.05 10.22
CA PHE A 146 -8.90 -0.67 10.98
C PHE A 146 -8.44 -0.90 12.42
N PRO A 147 -9.20 -0.48 13.45
CA PRO A 147 -8.78 -0.54 14.84
C PRO A 147 -8.82 -1.99 15.38
N TRP A 148 -7.94 -2.84 14.84
CA TRP A 148 -7.87 -4.27 15.18
C TRP A 148 -7.76 -4.53 16.68
N ILE A 149 -7.03 -3.69 17.41
CA ILE A 149 -6.84 -3.81 18.86
C ILE A 149 -8.20 -3.66 19.57
N GLY A 150 -8.94 -2.58 19.27
CA GLY A 150 -10.27 -2.34 19.85
C GLY A 150 -11.26 -3.45 19.50
N PHE A 151 -11.26 -3.90 18.25
CA PHE A 151 -12.12 -4.99 17.79
C PHE A 151 -11.80 -6.31 18.51
N THR A 152 -10.53 -6.66 18.65
CA THR A 152 -10.08 -7.88 19.33
C THR A 152 -10.49 -7.87 20.80
N PHE A 153 -10.29 -6.76 21.51
CA PHE A 153 -10.73 -6.65 22.92
C PHE A 153 -12.24 -6.77 23.05
N THR A 154 -13.01 -6.13 22.18
CA THR A 154 -14.48 -6.24 22.19
C THR A 154 -14.93 -7.68 21.99
N LEU A 155 -14.30 -8.39 21.05
CA LEU A 155 -14.60 -9.78 20.76
C LEU A 155 -14.24 -10.70 21.94
N LEU A 156 -13.08 -10.51 22.55
CA LEU A 156 -12.65 -11.28 23.73
C LEU A 156 -13.58 -11.08 24.93
N ILE A 157 -13.99 -9.83 25.20
CA ILE A 157 -14.95 -9.50 26.27
C ILE A 157 -16.29 -10.18 25.99
N GLY A 158 -16.78 -10.13 24.75
CA GLY A 158 -18.02 -10.79 24.33
C GLY A 158 -17.99 -12.31 24.56
N VAL A 159 -16.89 -12.97 24.15
CA VAL A 159 -16.71 -14.41 24.38
C VAL A 159 -16.64 -14.75 25.87
N ALA A 160 -15.90 -13.98 26.65
CA ALA A 160 -15.83 -14.19 28.11
C ALA A 160 -17.19 -14.02 28.79
N ALA A 161 -17.95 -13.00 28.42
CA ALA A 161 -19.30 -12.78 28.95
C ALA A 161 -20.25 -13.93 28.59
N ALA A 162 -20.22 -14.41 27.33
CA ALA A 162 -21.00 -15.57 26.89
C ALA A 162 -20.65 -16.86 27.66
N ALA A 163 -19.36 -17.10 27.89
CA ALA A 163 -18.90 -18.25 28.65
C ALA A 163 -19.35 -18.18 30.12
N LEU A 164 -19.25 -17.00 30.76
CA LEU A 164 -19.74 -16.78 32.12
C LEU A 164 -21.25 -16.98 32.21
N LEU A 165 -22.01 -16.43 31.29
CA LEU A 165 -23.48 -16.58 31.25
C LEU A 165 -23.85 -18.06 31.10
N THR A 166 -23.22 -18.78 30.19
CA THR A 166 -23.43 -20.22 30.00
C THR A 166 -23.14 -20.99 31.28
N ARG A 167 -22.04 -20.64 31.97
CA ARG A 167 -21.68 -21.28 33.26
C ARG A 167 -22.71 -21.02 34.35
N VAL A 168 -23.19 -19.79 34.46
CA VAL A 168 -24.23 -19.44 35.44
C VAL A 168 -25.54 -20.19 35.18
N LEU A 169 -25.97 -20.27 33.92
CA LEU A 169 -27.17 -21.02 33.53
C LEU A 169 -27.03 -22.52 33.83
N GLN A 170 -25.87 -23.11 33.55
CA GLN A 170 -25.60 -24.52 33.89
C GLN A 170 -25.65 -24.78 35.41
N LEU A 171 -25.08 -23.86 36.22
CA LEU A 171 -25.12 -23.99 37.69
C LEU A 171 -26.57 -23.86 38.23
N ARG A 172 -27.35 -22.95 37.67
CA ARG A 172 -28.77 -22.81 38.03
C ARG A 172 -29.57 -24.05 37.68
N ALA A 173 -29.38 -24.58 36.45
CA ALA A 173 -30.08 -25.81 36.01
C ALA A 173 -29.71 -27.04 36.85
N ARG A 174 -28.46 -27.15 37.33
CA ARG A 174 -28.05 -28.20 38.25
C ARG A 174 -28.70 -28.07 39.62
N ARG A 175 -28.81 -26.86 40.18
CA ARG A 175 -29.48 -26.62 41.45
C ARG A 175 -30.99 -26.95 41.40
N SER A 176 -31.71 -26.62 40.35
CA SER A 176 -33.12 -26.98 40.17
C SER A 176 -33.31 -28.50 40.15
N ARG A 177 -32.48 -29.24 39.46
CA ARG A 177 -32.54 -30.72 39.41
C ARG A 177 -32.30 -31.38 40.78
N ASN A 178 -31.36 -30.87 41.54
CA ASN A 178 -31.07 -31.41 42.88
C ASN A 178 -32.16 -31.10 43.91
N SER A 179 -33.07 -30.14 43.66
CA SER A 179 -34.18 -29.81 44.52
C SER A 179 -35.43 -30.72 44.31
N GLU A 180 -35.48 -31.39 43.14
CA GLU A 180 -36.62 -32.26 42.78
C GLU A 180 -36.40 -33.74 43.13
N THR A 181 -35.18 -34.18 43.48
CA THR A 181 -34.85 -35.58 43.73
C THR A 181 -35.15 -36.14 45.15
N PRO A 182 -35.43 -35.35 46.24
CA PRO A 182 -35.64 -35.93 47.58
C PRO A 182 -37.06 -36.55 47.82
N ALA A 183 -38.04 -36.30 46.97
CA ALA A 183 -39.41 -36.70 47.24
C ALA A 183 -39.82 -38.11 46.72
N GLU A 184 -39.04 -38.73 45.82
CA GLU A 184 -39.42 -40.01 45.18
C GLU A 184 -38.77 -41.21 45.81
N GLN A 185 -37.81 -41.09 46.75
CA GLN A 185 -37.15 -42.19 47.43
C GLN A 185 -37.78 -42.56 48.80
N ALA A 186 -38.89 -41.97 49.16
CA ALA A 186 -39.60 -42.21 50.45
C ALA A 186 -40.97 -42.90 50.25
N LYS A 187 -41.07 -43.87 49.32
CA LYS A 187 -42.28 -44.67 49.20
C LYS A 187 -41.92 -46.15 49.11
#